data_34a763313276df96562d4501b6c6dd7d
#
_entry.id   34a763313276df96562d4501b6c6dd7d
#
_cell.length_a   1.000
_cell.length_b   1.000
_cell.length_c   1.000
_cell.angle_alpha   90.00
_cell.angle_beta   90.00
_cell.angle_gamma   90.00
#
_symmetry.space_group_name_H-M   'P 1'
#
loop_
_entity.id
_entity.type
_entity.pdbx_description
1 polymer ?
#
loop_
_entity_poly.entity_id
_entity_poly.type
_entity_poly.pdbx_seq_one_letter_code
_entity_poly.pdbx_strand_id
1 'polypeptide(L)'
;MTTMAEGTGAPARRVAWVTGASRGVGRGIASALGAAGWAVYVTARSSAAGRTGHLPGTVEEAAAAVSAAGGQGAGIVCDHADDAAVAAVARRIRAEQGRLDLLVNNVWGGYERINAGLWEESRLPLWEQPLEVFDAMFTRGVRAHYVALAVCAPMLISTPASLVVTVSNAVSAGGDGGAYAMAKLADDRLALTAALQLKEHKVASVAVHPGWVRTEGVMQFAEYIDLSQSQSPEGVGRAVAALAGDPDVLSLTGQALAVDALAARYGIDVTT
;
A
#
# COMPACT_ATOMS: atom_id res chain seq x y z
N MET A 1 41.13 -18.55 28.86
CA MET A 1 39.83 -17.85 28.95
C MET A 1 39.81 -16.83 27.85
N THR A 2 39.21 -17.17 26.71
CA THR A 2 39.12 -16.27 25.55
C THR A 2 37.70 -15.68 25.60
N THR A 3 37.64 -14.41 25.97
CA THR A 3 36.41 -13.63 25.94
C THR A 3 35.95 -13.47 24.49
N MET A 4 34.85 -14.11 24.14
CA MET A 4 34.14 -13.88 22.92
C MET A 4 33.63 -12.44 22.95
N ALA A 5 34.08 -11.60 22.04
CA ALA A 5 33.58 -10.26 21.84
C ALA A 5 32.13 -10.37 21.36
N GLU A 6 31.17 -9.89 22.20
CA GLU A 6 29.79 -9.67 21.77
C GLU A 6 29.79 -8.62 20.66
N GLY A 7 29.52 -9.07 19.46
CA GLY A 7 29.32 -8.17 18.31
C GLY A 7 28.08 -7.31 18.56
N THR A 8 28.28 -6.01 18.80
CA THR A 8 27.23 -4.99 18.78
C THR A 8 26.75 -4.79 17.35
N GLY A 9 26.04 -5.79 16.82
CA GLY A 9 25.33 -5.64 15.55
C GLY A 9 24.23 -4.60 15.70
N ALA A 10 24.19 -3.59 14.85
CA ALA A 10 23.04 -2.68 14.78
C ALA A 10 21.76 -3.51 14.69
N PRO A 11 20.67 -3.10 15.37
CA PRO A 11 19.41 -3.85 15.33
C PRO A 11 18.98 -4.05 13.88
N ALA A 12 18.58 -5.29 13.54
CA ALA A 12 18.14 -5.61 12.19
C ALA A 12 17.00 -4.67 11.77
N ARG A 13 17.12 -4.08 10.58
CA ARG A 13 16.10 -3.16 10.04
C ARG A 13 14.77 -3.88 9.92
N ARG A 14 13.69 -3.18 10.21
CA ARG A 14 12.34 -3.64 9.87
C ARG A 14 12.16 -3.66 8.35
N VAL A 15 11.40 -4.61 7.86
CA VAL A 15 11.21 -4.88 6.44
C VAL A 15 9.78 -4.60 6.03
N ALA A 16 9.59 -3.80 4.99
CA ALA A 16 8.29 -3.53 4.40
C ALA A 16 8.23 -3.94 2.93
N TRP A 17 7.08 -4.44 2.51
CA TRP A 17 6.73 -4.57 1.10
C TRP A 17 5.56 -3.66 0.78
N VAL A 18 5.76 -2.69 -0.14
CA VAL A 18 4.73 -1.74 -0.60
C VAL A 18 4.39 -2.05 -2.05
N THR A 19 3.15 -2.50 -2.29
CA THR A 19 2.66 -2.84 -3.61
C THR A 19 2.13 -1.61 -4.35
N GLY A 20 2.33 -1.52 -5.67
CA GLY A 20 1.88 -0.36 -6.45
C GLY A 20 2.57 0.95 -6.09
N ALA A 21 3.86 0.92 -5.71
CA ALA A 21 4.55 2.03 -5.07
C ALA A 21 5.48 2.84 -6.00
N SER A 22 5.35 2.73 -7.32
CA SER A 22 6.12 3.59 -8.25
C SER A 22 5.70 5.06 -8.20
N ARG A 23 4.49 5.37 -7.71
CA ARG A 23 3.88 6.71 -7.66
C ARG A 23 2.82 6.81 -6.56
N GLY A 24 2.22 8.00 -6.42
CA GLY A 24 1.07 8.25 -5.57
C GLY A 24 1.25 7.84 -4.11
N VAL A 25 0.17 7.37 -3.50
CA VAL A 25 0.12 6.97 -2.09
C VAL A 25 1.20 5.93 -1.75
N GLY A 26 1.36 4.91 -2.59
CA GLY A 26 2.37 3.87 -2.37
C GLY A 26 3.80 4.41 -2.31
N ARG A 27 4.15 5.38 -3.19
CA ARG A 27 5.47 6.05 -3.17
C ARG A 27 5.64 6.88 -1.90
N GLY A 28 4.60 7.63 -1.50
CA GLY A 28 4.61 8.39 -0.25
C GLY A 28 4.84 7.49 0.97
N ILE A 29 4.13 6.35 1.05
CA ILE A 29 4.32 5.36 2.11
C ILE A 29 5.75 4.80 2.10
N ALA A 30 6.25 4.40 0.93
CA ALA A 30 7.61 3.86 0.81
C ALA A 30 8.67 4.86 1.27
N SER A 31 8.56 6.14 0.86
CA SER A 31 9.48 7.20 1.27
C SER A 31 9.46 7.45 2.78
N ALA A 32 8.27 7.50 3.38
CA ALA A 32 8.11 7.71 4.82
C ALA A 32 8.69 6.55 5.65
N LEU A 33 8.50 5.31 5.20
CA LEU A 33 9.14 4.14 5.81
C LEU A 33 10.66 4.20 5.67
N GLY A 34 11.16 4.68 4.51
CA GLY A 34 12.59 4.95 4.31
C GLY A 34 13.14 5.94 5.33
N ALA A 35 12.45 7.06 5.56
CA ALA A 35 12.81 8.05 6.58
C ALA A 35 12.81 7.47 8.01
N ALA A 36 11.97 6.47 8.27
CA ALA A 36 11.96 5.71 9.52
C ALA A 36 13.02 4.58 9.57
N GLY A 37 13.92 4.49 8.60
CA GLY A 37 15.06 3.57 8.57
C GLY A 37 14.77 2.14 8.12
N TRP A 38 13.61 1.88 7.48
CA TRP A 38 13.21 0.54 7.05
C TRP A 38 13.93 0.07 5.78
N ALA A 39 14.01 -1.24 5.60
CA ALA A 39 14.24 -1.85 4.30
C ALA A 39 12.88 -1.98 3.59
N VAL A 40 12.76 -1.32 2.42
CA VAL A 40 11.48 -1.20 1.72
C VAL A 40 11.57 -1.79 0.32
N TYR A 41 10.80 -2.83 0.08
CA TYR A 41 10.60 -3.42 -1.24
C TYR A 41 9.44 -2.70 -1.93
N VAL A 42 9.75 -2.02 -3.03
CA VAL A 42 8.79 -1.28 -3.86
C VAL A 42 8.48 -2.11 -5.09
N THR A 43 7.22 -2.41 -5.32
CA THR A 43 6.81 -3.16 -6.51
C THR A 43 5.78 -2.40 -7.34
N ALA A 44 5.93 -2.43 -8.64
CA ALA A 44 5.00 -1.93 -9.65
C ALA A 44 5.41 -2.44 -11.03
N ARG A 45 4.61 -2.15 -12.06
CA ARG A 45 4.93 -2.51 -13.45
C ARG A 45 5.84 -1.49 -14.14
N SER A 46 5.80 -0.21 -13.73
CA SER A 46 6.59 0.86 -14.33
C SER A 46 8.04 0.81 -13.85
N SER A 47 8.97 0.76 -14.82
CA SER A 47 10.42 0.74 -14.60
C SER A 47 11.12 1.74 -15.52
N ALA A 48 12.43 1.92 -15.34
CA ALA A 48 13.26 2.71 -16.24
C ALA A 48 13.27 2.17 -17.67
N ALA A 49 13.10 0.85 -17.84
CA ALA A 49 13.02 0.19 -19.15
C ALA A 49 11.66 0.33 -19.85
N GLY A 50 10.59 0.62 -19.11
CA GLY A 50 9.25 0.79 -19.68
C GLY A 50 8.24 1.23 -18.64
N ARG A 51 7.42 2.22 -18.99
CA ARG A 51 6.34 2.75 -18.14
C ARG A 51 4.99 2.21 -18.56
N THR A 52 4.13 1.93 -17.60
CA THR A 52 2.72 1.66 -17.84
C THR A 52 1.96 2.99 -17.84
N GLY A 53 1.53 3.40 -19.03
CA GLY A 53 0.83 4.67 -19.22
C GLY A 53 1.78 5.89 -19.20
N HIS A 54 1.19 7.09 -19.17
CA HIS A 54 1.90 8.38 -19.29
C HIS A 54 2.27 9.00 -17.93
N LEU A 55 1.74 8.49 -16.83
CA LEU A 55 2.04 9.02 -15.49
C LEU A 55 3.50 8.76 -15.10
N PRO A 56 4.16 9.75 -14.43
CA PRO A 56 5.54 9.61 -13.97
C PRO A 56 5.68 8.56 -12.87
N GLY A 57 6.92 8.19 -12.58
CA GLY A 57 7.29 7.30 -11.48
C GLY A 57 7.61 5.87 -11.93
N THR A 58 8.73 5.37 -11.43
CA THR A 58 9.23 4.00 -11.64
C THR A 58 9.59 3.34 -10.31
N VAL A 59 9.78 2.04 -10.31
CA VAL A 59 10.21 1.30 -9.10
C VAL A 59 11.62 1.70 -8.67
N GLU A 60 12.50 2.04 -9.64
CA GLU A 60 13.86 2.47 -9.36
C GLU A 60 13.87 3.86 -8.72
N GLU A 61 13.08 4.82 -9.26
CA GLU A 61 12.94 6.16 -8.68
C GLU A 61 12.38 6.11 -7.25
N ALA A 62 11.37 5.26 -7.01
CA ALA A 62 10.81 5.09 -5.68
C ALA A 62 11.79 4.43 -4.70
N ALA A 63 12.53 3.41 -5.14
CA ALA A 63 13.56 2.78 -4.32
C ALA A 63 14.73 3.74 -4.00
N ALA A 64 15.13 4.58 -4.97
CA ALA A 64 16.14 5.62 -4.76
C ALA A 64 15.66 6.65 -3.73
N ALA A 65 14.37 7.06 -3.77
CA ALA A 65 13.78 7.98 -2.80
C ALA A 65 13.78 7.39 -1.37
N VAL A 66 13.48 6.09 -1.22
CA VAL A 66 13.59 5.38 0.07
C VAL A 66 15.01 5.45 0.60
N SER A 67 16.02 5.19 -0.27
CA SER A 67 17.42 5.20 0.13
C SER A 67 17.92 6.60 0.48
N ALA A 68 17.51 7.60 -0.29
CA ALA A 68 17.83 9.01 -0.02
C ALA A 68 17.22 9.51 1.31
N ALA A 69 16.09 8.95 1.72
CA ALA A 69 15.44 9.25 3.00
C ALA A 69 16.12 8.58 4.21
N GLY A 70 17.09 7.67 4.02
CA GLY A 70 17.82 6.99 5.11
C GLY A 70 17.48 5.50 5.28
N GLY A 71 16.56 4.97 4.50
CA GLY A 71 16.20 3.55 4.46
C GLY A 71 17.10 2.73 3.53
N GLN A 72 16.60 1.54 3.18
CA GLN A 72 17.17 0.68 2.15
C GLN A 72 16.08 0.34 1.13
N GLY A 73 16.09 0.98 -0.03
CA GLY A 73 15.11 0.78 -1.08
C GLY A 73 15.49 -0.33 -2.05
N ALA A 74 14.53 -1.20 -2.38
CA ALA A 74 14.67 -2.22 -3.42
C ALA A 74 13.48 -2.13 -4.38
N GLY A 75 13.74 -1.70 -5.63
CA GLY A 75 12.73 -1.64 -6.69
C GLY A 75 12.64 -2.98 -7.44
N ILE A 76 11.43 -3.53 -7.59
CA ILE A 76 11.18 -4.78 -8.30
C ILE A 76 10.02 -4.59 -9.26
N VAL A 77 10.24 -4.88 -10.54
CA VAL A 77 9.16 -4.92 -11.52
C VAL A 77 8.26 -6.13 -11.23
N CYS A 78 6.98 -5.86 -11.00
CA CYS A 78 6.01 -6.91 -10.72
C CYS A 78 4.63 -6.50 -11.26
N ASP A 79 4.05 -7.34 -12.10
CA ASP A 79 2.62 -7.28 -12.38
C ASP A 79 1.88 -8.07 -11.30
N HIS A 80 1.09 -7.37 -10.50
CA HIS A 80 0.32 -7.98 -9.42
C HIS A 80 -0.90 -8.80 -9.91
N ALA A 81 -1.17 -8.82 -11.21
CA ALA A 81 -2.10 -9.77 -11.82
C ALA A 81 -1.45 -11.14 -12.12
N ASP A 82 -0.12 -11.23 -12.06
CA ASP A 82 0.65 -12.46 -12.23
C ASP A 82 1.03 -13.04 -10.85
N ASP A 83 0.34 -14.08 -10.44
CA ASP A 83 0.57 -14.76 -9.15
C ASP A 83 1.99 -15.29 -9.00
N ALA A 84 2.61 -15.75 -10.09
CA ALA A 84 3.98 -16.27 -10.07
C ALA A 84 5.00 -15.16 -9.83
N ALA A 85 4.79 -13.97 -10.42
CA ALA A 85 5.60 -12.79 -10.18
C ALA A 85 5.46 -12.31 -8.72
N VAL A 86 4.24 -12.26 -8.18
CA VAL A 86 3.97 -11.89 -6.77
C VAL A 86 4.67 -12.87 -5.82
N ALA A 87 4.53 -14.18 -6.07
CA ALA A 87 5.22 -15.20 -5.27
C ALA A 87 6.75 -15.12 -5.38
N ALA A 88 7.29 -14.73 -6.54
CA ALA A 88 8.73 -14.53 -6.71
C ALA A 88 9.25 -13.36 -5.86
N VAL A 89 8.51 -12.26 -5.77
CA VAL A 89 8.85 -11.15 -4.86
C VAL A 89 8.88 -11.61 -3.40
N ALA A 90 7.85 -12.33 -2.94
CA ALA A 90 7.81 -12.85 -1.56
C ALA A 90 8.99 -13.79 -1.26
N ARG A 91 9.35 -14.68 -2.21
CA ARG A 91 10.54 -15.55 -2.08
C ARG A 91 11.83 -14.74 -1.99
N ARG A 92 11.98 -13.68 -2.78
CA ARG A 92 13.14 -12.80 -2.75
C ARG A 92 13.27 -12.09 -1.41
N ILE A 93 12.18 -11.50 -0.89
CA ILE A 93 12.17 -10.86 0.43
C ILE A 93 12.58 -11.86 1.52
N ARG A 94 12.02 -13.09 1.47
CA ARG A 94 12.39 -14.15 2.43
C ARG A 94 13.86 -14.51 2.35
N ALA A 95 14.42 -14.64 1.14
CA ALA A 95 15.82 -15.03 0.94
C ALA A 95 16.79 -13.92 1.40
N GLU A 96 16.46 -12.65 1.16
CA GLU A 96 17.32 -11.51 1.46
C GLU A 96 17.20 -11.04 2.93
N GLN A 97 16.03 -11.14 3.54
CA GLN A 97 15.74 -10.54 4.85
C GLN A 97 15.31 -11.55 5.93
N GLY A 98 14.74 -12.68 5.54
CA GLY A 98 14.21 -13.68 6.45
C GLY A 98 12.95 -13.26 7.21
N ARG A 99 12.47 -12.02 7.04
CA ARG A 99 11.35 -11.41 7.76
C ARG A 99 10.54 -10.46 6.90
N LEU A 100 9.29 -10.21 7.30
CA LEU A 100 8.46 -9.14 6.79
C LEU A 100 7.65 -8.54 7.94
N ASP A 101 7.91 -7.28 8.27
CA ASP A 101 7.24 -6.58 9.37
C ASP A 101 5.99 -5.84 8.90
N LEU A 102 5.94 -5.45 7.64
CA LEU A 102 4.82 -4.70 7.06
C LEU A 102 4.56 -5.12 5.62
N LEU A 103 3.32 -5.53 5.34
CA LEU A 103 2.78 -5.60 3.99
C LEU A 103 1.83 -4.42 3.78
N VAL A 104 2.07 -3.61 2.74
CA VAL A 104 1.14 -2.57 2.29
C VAL A 104 0.51 -2.98 0.97
N ASN A 105 -0.74 -3.36 1.02
CA ASN A 105 -1.61 -3.60 -0.13
C ASN A 105 -2.12 -2.24 -0.65
N ASN A 106 -1.52 -1.75 -1.75
CA ASN A 106 -1.86 -0.43 -2.31
C ASN A 106 -2.03 -0.46 -3.83
N VAL A 107 -1.67 -1.56 -4.49
CA VAL A 107 -1.83 -1.65 -5.95
C VAL A 107 -3.28 -1.40 -6.37
N TRP A 108 -3.45 -0.64 -7.47
CA TRP A 108 -4.77 -0.31 -8.00
C TRP A 108 -4.74 -0.26 -9.54
N GLY A 109 -5.70 -0.94 -10.17
CA GLY A 109 -5.77 -1.06 -11.63
C GLY A 109 -6.44 0.13 -12.34
N GLY A 110 -7.09 1.03 -11.61
CA GLY A 110 -7.84 2.14 -12.20
C GLY A 110 -7.00 3.11 -13.03
N TYR A 111 -5.70 3.22 -12.78
CA TYR A 111 -4.82 4.08 -13.58
C TYR A 111 -4.77 3.70 -15.07
N GLU A 112 -5.02 2.45 -15.42
CA GLU A 112 -5.07 2.02 -16.81
C GLU A 112 -6.26 2.56 -17.58
N ARG A 113 -7.34 2.85 -16.85
CA ARG A 113 -8.60 3.35 -17.39
C ARG A 113 -8.79 4.86 -17.26
N ILE A 114 -7.95 5.57 -16.49
CA ILE A 114 -8.12 7.01 -16.25
C ILE A 114 -8.24 7.79 -17.57
N ASN A 115 -7.36 7.51 -18.53
CA ASN A 115 -7.40 8.18 -19.84
C ASN A 115 -8.41 7.57 -20.81
N ALA A 116 -8.99 6.43 -20.49
CA ALA A 116 -10.02 5.78 -21.29
C ALA A 116 -11.45 6.15 -20.83
N GLY A 117 -11.59 7.10 -19.88
CA GLY A 117 -12.90 7.56 -19.41
C GLY A 117 -13.38 6.91 -18.12
N LEU A 118 -12.48 6.43 -17.26
CA LEU A 118 -12.85 5.77 -16.00
C LEU A 118 -13.87 6.55 -15.16
N TRP A 119 -13.72 7.87 -15.06
CA TRP A 119 -14.59 8.69 -14.23
C TRP A 119 -16.00 8.81 -14.81
N GLU A 120 -16.11 8.91 -16.12
CA GLU A 120 -17.39 8.92 -16.84
C GLU A 120 -18.02 7.54 -16.81
N GLU A 121 -17.26 6.50 -17.11
CA GLU A 121 -17.70 5.11 -17.10
C GLU A 121 -18.19 4.66 -15.72
N SER A 122 -17.51 5.06 -14.63
CA SER A 122 -17.90 4.68 -13.27
C SER A 122 -19.19 5.36 -12.78
N ARG A 123 -19.67 6.40 -13.48
CA ARG A 123 -20.95 7.06 -13.21
C ARG A 123 -22.13 6.46 -13.97
N LEU A 124 -21.85 5.61 -14.95
CA LEU A 124 -22.90 4.92 -15.69
C LEU A 124 -23.65 3.95 -14.78
N PRO A 125 -24.92 3.65 -15.08
CA PRO A 125 -25.63 2.55 -14.43
C PRO A 125 -24.81 1.25 -14.52
N LEU A 126 -24.91 0.40 -13.51
CA LEU A 126 -24.12 -0.82 -13.40
C LEU A 126 -24.13 -1.68 -14.69
N TRP A 127 -25.29 -1.78 -15.34
CA TRP A 127 -25.48 -2.57 -16.58
C TRP A 127 -24.95 -1.91 -17.85
N GLU A 128 -24.48 -0.67 -17.76
CA GLU A 128 -23.84 0.08 -18.86
C GLU A 128 -22.34 0.26 -18.63
N GLN A 129 -21.84 -0.09 -17.46
CA GLN A 129 -20.38 -0.01 -17.17
C GLN A 129 -19.63 -1.07 -17.98
N PRO A 130 -18.52 -0.70 -18.66
CA PRO A 130 -17.65 -1.68 -19.30
C PRO A 130 -17.10 -2.70 -18.31
N LEU A 131 -17.05 -3.99 -18.68
CA LEU A 131 -16.54 -5.06 -17.80
C LEU A 131 -15.07 -4.85 -17.43
N GLU A 132 -14.30 -4.17 -18.28
CA GLU A 132 -12.91 -3.81 -18.02
C GLU A 132 -12.75 -2.88 -16.80
N VAL A 133 -13.78 -2.10 -16.44
CA VAL A 133 -13.80 -1.32 -15.20
C VAL A 133 -13.84 -2.25 -14.00
N PHE A 134 -14.69 -3.28 -14.05
CA PHE A 134 -14.73 -4.31 -13.00
C PHE A 134 -13.39 -5.04 -12.89
N ASP A 135 -12.83 -5.50 -14.00
CA ASP A 135 -11.54 -6.21 -14.02
C ASP A 135 -10.39 -5.35 -13.47
N ALA A 136 -10.37 -4.06 -13.81
CA ALA A 136 -9.38 -3.12 -13.28
C ALA A 136 -9.49 -3.01 -11.74
N MET A 137 -10.70 -2.96 -11.20
CA MET A 137 -10.93 -2.82 -9.76
C MET A 137 -10.71 -4.13 -8.99
N PHE A 138 -11.19 -5.24 -9.51
CA PHE A 138 -11.16 -6.52 -8.80
C PHE A 138 -9.93 -7.36 -9.11
N THR A 139 -9.58 -7.57 -10.37
CA THR A 139 -8.43 -8.41 -10.74
C THR A 139 -7.11 -7.74 -10.38
N ARG A 140 -6.97 -6.44 -10.69
CA ARG A 140 -5.74 -5.66 -10.44
C ARG A 140 -5.78 -4.81 -9.18
N GLY A 141 -6.80 -4.98 -8.36
CA GLY A 141 -6.97 -4.37 -7.04
C GLY A 141 -7.18 -5.47 -6.00
N VAL A 142 -8.44 -5.81 -5.69
CA VAL A 142 -8.81 -6.72 -4.60
C VAL A 142 -8.10 -8.07 -4.67
N ARG A 143 -8.10 -8.74 -5.85
CA ARG A 143 -7.43 -10.03 -6.02
C ARG A 143 -5.92 -9.91 -5.83
N ALA A 144 -5.31 -8.85 -6.34
CA ALA A 144 -3.87 -8.60 -6.16
C ALA A 144 -3.50 -8.44 -4.68
N HIS A 145 -4.33 -7.76 -3.89
CA HIS A 145 -4.17 -7.63 -2.44
C HIS A 145 -4.29 -8.99 -1.74
N TYR A 146 -5.30 -9.78 -2.12
CA TYR A 146 -5.50 -11.11 -1.57
C TYR A 146 -4.29 -12.02 -1.85
N VAL A 147 -3.78 -12.05 -3.07
CA VAL A 147 -2.63 -12.87 -3.46
C VAL A 147 -1.37 -12.46 -2.71
N ALA A 148 -1.07 -11.15 -2.64
CA ALA A 148 0.08 -10.64 -1.90
C ALA A 148 0.02 -11.04 -0.41
N LEU A 149 -1.15 -10.89 0.21
CA LEU A 149 -1.36 -11.33 1.59
C LEU A 149 -1.16 -12.84 1.74
N ALA A 150 -1.78 -13.64 0.88
CA ALA A 150 -1.70 -15.11 0.96
C ALA A 150 -0.27 -15.64 0.86
N VAL A 151 0.54 -15.10 -0.05
CA VAL A 151 1.94 -15.54 -0.21
C VAL A 151 2.86 -15.03 0.91
N CYS A 152 2.50 -13.90 1.56
CA CYS A 152 3.27 -13.31 2.66
C CYS A 152 2.87 -13.83 4.03
N ALA A 153 1.66 -14.35 4.21
CA ALA A 153 1.13 -14.75 5.51
C ALA A 153 2.09 -15.62 6.34
N PRO A 154 2.76 -16.66 5.78
CA PRO A 154 3.71 -17.45 6.58
C PRO A 154 4.90 -16.63 7.10
N MET A 155 5.35 -15.62 6.37
CA MET A 155 6.46 -14.76 6.78
C MET A 155 6.01 -13.73 7.81
N LEU A 156 4.81 -13.14 7.65
CA LEU A 156 4.18 -12.26 8.63
C LEU A 156 3.97 -13.00 9.97
N ILE A 157 3.42 -14.22 9.94
CA ILE A 157 3.21 -15.05 11.12
C ILE A 157 4.52 -15.35 11.87
N SER A 158 5.62 -15.55 11.15
CA SER A 158 6.93 -15.81 11.77
C SER A 158 7.66 -14.55 12.23
N THR A 159 7.13 -13.35 11.91
CA THR A 159 7.72 -12.06 12.27
C THR A 159 6.92 -11.42 13.41
N PRO A 160 7.49 -11.26 14.63
CA PRO A 160 6.77 -10.65 15.75
C PRO A 160 6.24 -9.25 15.46
N ALA A 161 5.03 -8.96 15.90
CA ALA A 161 4.37 -7.67 15.79
C ALA A 161 4.28 -7.13 14.34
N SER A 162 4.10 -8.01 13.37
CA SER A 162 3.92 -7.63 11.99
C SER A 162 2.53 -7.02 11.72
N LEU A 163 2.45 -6.24 10.64
CA LEU A 163 1.26 -5.47 10.27
C LEU A 163 0.92 -5.66 8.79
N VAL A 164 -0.37 -5.75 8.50
CA VAL A 164 -0.93 -5.62 7.15
C VAL A 164 -1.73 -4.31 7.07
N VAL A 165 -1.39 -3.45 6.13
CA VAL A 165 -2.16 -2.26 5.79
C VAL A 165 -2.76 -2.47 4.41
N THR A 166 -4.08 -2.39 4.29
CA THR A 166 -4.77 -2.38 2.99
C THR A 166 -5.28 -0.96 2.73
N VAL A 167 -4.74 -0.32 1.71
CA VAL A 167 -5.15 1.02 1.29
C VAL A 167 -6.48 0.91 0.54
N SER A 168 -7.53 1.37 1.18
CA SER A 168 -8.91 1.37 0.69
C SER A 168 -9.43 2.81 0.55
N ASN A 169 -10.71 3.01 0.67
CA ASN A 169 -11.33 4.33 0.83
C ASN A 169 -12.73 4.18 1.43
N ALA A 170 -13.16 5.19 2.16
CA ALA A 170 -14.54 5.26 2.63
C ALA A 170 -15.48 5.39 1.43
N VAL A 171 -16.51 4.55 1.41
CA VAL A 171 -17.56 4.59 0.39
C VAL A 171 -18.84 5.09 1.04
N SER A 172 -19.39 6.18 0.51
CA SER A 172 -20.66 6.70 1.01
C SER A 172 -21.82 5.76 0.60
N ALA A 173 -22.82 5.62 1.47
CA ALA A 173 -24.02 4.86 1.17
C ALA A 173 -24.85 5.45 -0.01
N GLY A 174 -24.46 6.61 -0.52
CA GLY A 174 -25.20 7.41 -1.50
C GLY A 174 -24.78 7.24 -2.96
N GLY A 175 -23.89 6.29 -3.30
CA GLY A 175 -23.72 5.93 -4.71
C GLY A 175 -22.43 6.38 -5.39
N ASP A 176 -21.30 6.10 -4.77
CA ASP A 176 -20.03 6.18 -5.48
C ASP A 176 -19.87 4.94 -6.36
N GLY A 177 -19.89 5.16 -7.63
CA GLY A 177 -19.49 4.35 -8.77
C GLY A 177 -19.29 2.85 -8.63
N GLY A 178 -20.37 2.06 -8.70
CA GLY A 178 -20.42 0.66 -9.09
C GLY A 178 -19.21 -0.22 -8.66
N ALA A 179 -18.40 -0.60 -9.61
CA ALA A 179 -17.26 -1.49 -9.39
C ALA A 179 -16.22 -0.93 -8.41
N TYR A 180 -15.99 0.39 -8.39
CA TYR A 180 -15.06 1.01 -7.45
C TYR A 180 -15.52 0.86 -6.00
N ALA A 181 -16.77 1.21 -5.71
CA ALA A 181 -17.33 1.11 -4.36
C ALA A 181 -17.31 -0.34 -3.86
N MET A 182 -17.74 -1.29 -4.70
CA MET A 182 -17.69 -2.71 -4.37
C MET A 182 -16.25 -3.18 -4.07
N ALA A 183 -15.27 -2.75 -4.86
CA ALA A 183 -13.87 -3.11 -4.65
C ALA A 183 -13.33 -2.54 -3.33
N LYS A 184 -13.65 -1.29 -2.97
CA LYS A 184 -13.22 -0.70 -1.71
C LYS A 184 -13.85 -1.38 -0.49
N LEU A 185 -15.12 -1.73 -0.55
CA LEU A 185 -15.75 -2.55 0.48
C LEU A 185 -15.13 -3.96 0.58
N ALA A 186 -14.73 -4.54 -0.56
CA ALA A 186 -14.03 -5.82 -0.57
C ALA A 186 -12.61 -5.71 0.03
N ASP A 187 -11.89 -4.60 -0.19
CA ASP A 187 -10.60 -4.31 0.45
C ASP A 187 -10.74 -4.19 1.98
N ASP A 188 -11.77 -3.48 2.47
CA ASP A 188 -12.07 -3.38 3.90
C ASP A 188 -12.43 -4.76 4.48
N ARG A 189 -13.21 -5.55 3.75
CA ARG A 189 -13.54 -6.91 4.16
C ARG A 189 -12.32 -7.83 4.18
N LEU A 190 -11.39 -7.68 3.24
CA LEU A 190 -10.13 -8.40 3.22
C LEU A 190 -9.29 -8.08 4.46
N ALA A 191 -9.15 -6.80 4.82
CA ALA A 191 -8.42 -6.36 6.01
C ALA A 191 -9.03 -6.94 7.28
N LEU A 192 -10.36 -6.90 7.43
CA LEU A 192 -11.07 -7.50 8.56
C LEU A 192 -10.90 -9.02 8.60
N THR A 193 -11.00 -9.70 7.46
CA THR A 193 -10.82 -11.16 7.39
C THR A 193 -9.41 -11.56 7.81
N ALA A 194 -8.39 -10.82 7.32
CA ALA A 194 -7.01 -11.02 7.73
C ALA A 194 -6.82 -10.79 9.25
N ALA A 195 -7.43 -9.73 9.79
CA ALA A 195 -7.37 -9.45 11.22
C ALA A 195 -7.91 -10.62 12.07
N LEU A 196 -9.06 -11.18 11.69
CA LEU A 196 -9.67 -12.30 12.40
C LEU A 196 -8.83 -13.57 12.34
N GLN A 197 -8.23 -13.86 11.16
CA GLN A 197 -7.45 -15.09 10.95
C GLN A 197 -6.02 -15.02 11.51
N LEU A 198 -5.42 -13.81 11.54
CA LEU A 198 -4.04 -13.61 11.95
C LEU A 198 -3.88 -13.15 13.40
N LYS A 199 -4.99 -12.86 14.10
CA LYS A 199 -4.98 -12.33 15.47
C LYS A 199 -4.22 -13.23 16.46
N GLU A 200 -4.43 -14.55 16.39
CA GLU A 200 -3.76 -15.51 17.29
C GLU A 200 -2.23 -15.54 17.08
N HIS A 201 -1.79 -15.15 15.88
CA HIS A 201 -0.37 -15.02 15.54
C HIS A 201 0.20 -13.62 15.89
N LYS A 202 -0.61 -12.73 16.52
CA LYS A 202 -0.23 -11.36 16.87
C LYS A 202 0.17 -10.52 15.65
N VAL A 203 -0.41 -10.80 14.51
CA VAL A 203 -0.30 -9.98 13.29
C VAL A 203 -1.50 -9.04 13.27
N ALA A 204 -1.24 -7.74 13.23
CA ALA A 204 -2.30 -6.75 13.05
C ALA A 204 -2.68 -6.62 11.57
N SER A 205 -3.94 -6.33 11.29
CA SER A 205 -4.41 -6.00 9.94
C SER A 205 -5.46 -4.92 10.00
N VAL A 206 -5.29 -3.86 9.21
CA VAL A 206 -6.19 -2.71 9.15
C VAL A 206 -6.43 -2.28 7.70
N ALA A 207 -7.60 -1.68 7.44
CA ALA A 207 -7.79 -0.86 6.25
C ALA A 207 -7.42 0.59 6.57
N VAL A 208 -6.86 1.32 5.60
CA VAL A 208 -6.56 2.74 5.72
C VAL A 208 -7.31 3.49 4.64
N HIS A 209 -8.06 4.52 5.04
CA HIS A 209 -8.87 5.36 4.17
C HIS A 209 -8.22 6.76 4.05
N PRO A 210 -7.48 7.01 2.97
CA PRO A 210 -6.81 8.30 2.80
C PRO A 210 -7.74 9.45 2.37
N GLY A 211 -8.95 9.16 1.89
CA GLY A 211 -9.80 10.18 1.28
C GLY A 211 -9.24 10.64 -0.08
N TRP A 212 -9.41 11.92 -0.40
CA TRP A 212 -8.81 12.53 -1.58
C TRP A 212 -7.32 12.79 -1.35
N VAL A 213 -6.48 12.26 -2.23
CA VAL A 213 -5.02 12.45 -2.18
C VAL A 213 -4.53 13.06 -3.49
N ARG A 214 -3.72 14.09 -3.42
CA ARG A 214 -3.13 14.80 -4.56
C ARG A 214 -2.05 13.94 -5.26
N THR A 215 -2.46 12.77 -5.73
CA THR A 215 -1.60 11.91 -6.54
C THR A 215 -1.46 12.46 -7.97
N GLU A 216 -0.47 11.99 -8.70
CA GLU A 216 -0.23 12.36 -10.10
C GLU A 216 -1.46 12.11 -10.98
N GLY A 217 -2.24 11.05 -10.67
CA GLY A 217 -3.49 10.75 -11.37
C GLY A 217 -4.62 11.71 -11.02
N VAL A 218 -4.82 12.02 -9.74
CA VAL A 218 -5.86 12.94 -9.27
C VAL A 218 -5.59 14.36 -9.75
N MET A 219 -4.32 14.79 -9.77
CA MET A 219 -3.94 16.15 -10.20
C MET A 219 -4.23 16.42 -11.69
N GLN A 220 -4.46 15.39 -12.51
CA GLN A 220 -4.92 15.59 -13.89
C GLN A 220 -6.34 16.15 -13.98
N PHE A 221 -7.12 16.00 -12.91
CA PHE A 221 -8.51 16.41 -12.80
C PHE A 221 -8.72 17.47 -11.72
N ALA A 222 -7.64 18.12 -11.25
CA ALA A 222 -7.68 19.07 -10.13
C ALA A 222 -8.67 20.24 -10.36
N GLU A 223 -8.92 20.64 -11.62
CA GLU A 223 -9.89 21.70 -11.96
C GLU A 223 -11.36 21.28 -11.75
N TYR A 224 -11.63 19.97 -11.65
CA TYR A 224 -12.98 19.42 -11.48
C TYR A 224 -13.26 18.88 -10.08
N ILE A 225 -12.27 18.93 -9.17
CA ILE A 225 -12.34 18.32 -7.85
C ILE A 225 -11.98 19.35 -6.78
N ASP A 226 -12.79 19.48 -5.75
CA ASP A 226 -12.41 20.24 -4.56
C ASP A 226 -11.34 19.48 -3.77
N LEU A 227 -10.11 19.99 -3.84
CA LEU A 227 -8.96 19.44 -3.14
C LEU A 227 -8.60 20.19 -1.85
N SER A 228 -9.47 21.11 -1.37
CA SER A 228 -9.21 21.94 -0.17
C SER A 228 -8.97 21.11 1.09
N GLN A 229 -9.60 19.93 1.18
CA GLN A 229 -9.46 18.97 2.27
C GLN A 229 -8.65 17.74 1.87
N SER A 230 -7.90 17.81 0.78
CA SER A 230 -7.12 16.68 0.28
C SER A 230 -5.78 16.55 1.00
N GLN A 231 -5.28 15.33 1.01
CA GLN A 231 -4.01 14.97 1.63
C GLN A 231 -2.90 14.87 0.58
N SER A 232 -1.64 14.92 1.04
CA SER A 232 -0.50 14.62 0.19
C SER A 232 -0.15 13.12 0.24
N PRO A 233 0.46 12.54 -0.80
CA PRO A 233 1.00 11.19 -0.74
C PRO A 233 1.99 11.01 0.42
N GLU A 234 2.82 12.02 0.69
CA GLU A 234 3.80 12.06 1.77
C GLU A 234 3.12 12.08 3.14
N GLY A 235 2.03 12.84 3.29
CA GLY A 235 1.24 12.90 4.52
C GLY A 235 0.60 11.55 4.85
N VAL A 236 -0.02 10.90 3.87
CA VAL A 236 -0.52 9.52 4.01
C VAL A 236 0.61 8.58 4.41
N GLY A 237 1.78 8.74 3.77
CA GLY A 237 2.97 7.95 4.08
C GLY A 237 3.41 8.10 5.54
N ARG A 238 3.47 9.33 6.06
CA ARG A 238 3.81 9.58 7.48
C ARG A 238 2.81 8.93 8.43
N ALA A 239 1.51 9.01 8.13
CA ALA A 239 0.48 8.37 8.95
C ALA A 239 0.63 6.84 8.99
N VAL A 240 0.90 6.20 7.85
CA VAL A 240 1.15 4.75 7.79
C VAL A 240 2.46 4.36 8.48
N ALA A 241 3.52 5.17 8.32
CA ALA A 241 4.79 4.91 9.00
C ALA A 241 4.67 5.02 10.53
N ALA A 242 3.90 6.00 11.04
CA ALA A 242 3.62 6.15 12.47
C ALA A 242 2.78 4.96 12.99
N LEU A 243 1.74 4.56 12.26
CA LEU A 243 0.95 3.37 12.57
C LEU A 243 1.83 2.10 12.64
N ALA A 244 2.74 1.93 11.70
CA ALA A 244 3.68 0.80 11.69
C ALA A 244 4.72 0.88 12.83
N GLY A 245 4.91 2.06 13.42
CA GLY A 245 5.75 2.30 14.58
C GLY A 245 5.01 2.16 15.92
N ASP A 246 3.68 2.08 15.92
CA ASP A 246 2.87 2.02 17.14
C ASP A 246 3.04 0.65 17.83
N PRO A 247 3.58 0.59 19.06
CA PRO A 247 3.73 -0.66 19.79
C PRO A 247 2.37 -1.29 20.11
N ASP A 248 1.30 -0.53 20.09
CA ASP A 248 -0.07 -0.94 20.44
C ASP A 248 -0.95 -1.16 19.21
N VAL A 249 -0.33 -1.28 18.01
CA VAL A 249 -1.04 -1.42 16.72
C VAL A 249 -2.02 -2.60 16.70
N LEU A 250 -1.75 -3.66 17.48
CA LEU A 250 -2.64 -4.81 17.58
C LEU A 250 -4.03 -4.44 18.14
N SER A 251 -4.13 -3.39 18.95
CA SER A 251 -5.41 -2.88 19.48
C SER A 251 -6.31 -2.28 18.36
N LEU A 252 -5.72 -1.91 17.24
CA LEU A 252 -6.41 -1.35 16.08
C LEU A 252 -6.80 -2.41 15.04
N THR A 253 -6.40 -3.67 15.24
CA THR A 253 -6.63 -4.74 14.25
C THR A 253 -8.13 -4.90 13.93
N GLY A 254 -8.44 -5.08 12.65
CA GLY A 254 -9.81 -5.20 12.14
C GLY A 254 -10.55 -3.90 11.89
N GLN A 255 -9.92 -2.75 12.16
CA GLN A 255 -10.54 -1.44 11.95
C GLN A 255 -10.25 -0.90 10.55
N ALA A 256 -11.18 -0.08 10.04
CA ALA A 256 -10.97 0.84 8.94
C ALA A 256 -10.64 2.22 9.53
N LEU A 257 -9.47 2.74 9.22
CA LEU A 257 -8.89 3.93 9.85
C LEU A 257 -8.78 5.06 8.82
N ALA A 258 -9.47 6.16 9.06
CA ALA A 258 -9.27 7.37 8.27
C ALA A 258 -7.88 7.95 8.55
N VAL A 259 -7.19 8.44 7.52
CA VAL A 259 -5.86 9.04 7.66
C VAL A 259 -5.92 10.29 8.56
N ASP A 260 -7.01 11.05 8.53
CA ASP A 260 -7.20 12.20 9.44
C ASP A 260 -7.28 11.77 10.91
N ALA A 261 -7.89 10.61 11.19
CA ALA A 261 -7.91 10.06 12.55
C ALA A 261 -6.52 9.58 12.99
N LEU A 262 -5.75 9.00 12.08
CA LEU A 262 -4.34 8.67 12.34
C LEU A 262 -3.49 9.92 12.52
N ALA A 263 -3.72 10.97 11.72
CA ALA A 263 -3.07 12.25 11.84
C ALA A 263 -3.28 12.86 13.24
N ALA A 264 -4.54 12.87 13.71
CA ALA A 264 -4.87 13.34 15.05
C ALA A 264 -4.24 12.47 16.16
N ARG A 265 -4.27 11.14 16.00
CA ARG A 265 -3.69 10.18 16.97
C ARG A 265 -2.19 10.37 17.16
N TYR A 266 -1.46 10.61 16.07
CA TYR A 266 0.00 10.66 16.06
C TYR A 266 0.57 12.08 15.94
N GLY A 267 -0.25 13.13 15.89
CA GLY A 267 0.19 14.51 15.77
C GLY A 267 0.90 14.80 14.44
N ILE A 268 0.35 14.31 13.33
CA ILE A 268 0.97 14.36 11.99
C ILE A 268 0.20 15.35 11.11
N ASP A 269 0.92 16.19 10.37
CA ASP A 269 0.34 16.92 9.24
C ASP A 269 0.28 16.00 8.01
N VAL A 270 -0.92 15.82 7.45
CA VAL A 270 -1.17 14.99 6.28
C VAL A 270 -1.44 15.81 5.01
N THR A 271 -1.42 17.13 5.12
CA THR A 271 -1.70 18.05 4.01
C THR A 271 -0.47 18.46 3.21
N THR A 272 0.73 18.33 3.77
CA THR A 272 2.02 18.73 3.15
C THR A 272 2.86 17.55 2.73
#